data_9b88ba572e01ed60bb16f75497408180
#
_entry.id   9b88ba572e01ed60bb16f75497408180
#
_cell.length_a   1.000
_cell.length_b   1.000
_cell.length_c   1.000
_cell.angle_alpha   90.00
_cell.angle_beta   90.00
_cell.angle_gamma   90.00
#
_symmetry.space_group_name_H-M   'P 1'
#
loop_
_entity.id
_entity.type
_entity.pdbx_description
1 polymer ?
#
loop_
_entity_poly.entity_id
_entity_poly.type
_entity_poly.pdbx_seq_one_letter_code
_entity_poly.pdbx_strand_id
1 'polypeptide(L)'
;MRPVLKEREIRRQIAELSRHAYERGYIGPGDGNISAKVGQDRIAVTPSGLHKGKLSEHDILIVTLSGEKLAGRGKKTSEFMMHELCYRERPDVGAVVHAHPKYATALALAGVSLAQCILSESCITLGAIVTAPYATPTTDEVPNTLRPIVRCTNAIILNRHGALTLGRTLQEAYDRLEIVEHSAHITHAARTIGPVAPLPEPEVKKLQDIARAFGIPQPPETCAICNACPNGRGGPVALGGGPPGTAGDAETEKIVAAVLERLQS
;
A
#
# COMPACT_ATOMS: atom_id res chain seq x y z
N MET A 1 20.18 21.14 -10.89
CA MET A 1 20.78 19.90 -10.34
C MET A 1 20.97 18.90 -11.47
N ARG A 2 22.15 18.31 -11.66
CA ARG A 2 22.43 17.40 -12.76
C ARG A 2 21.58 16.12 -12.61
N PRO A 3 20.99 15.57 -13.67
CA PRO A 3 20.09 14.39 -13.59
C PRO A 3 20.71 13.18 -12.86
N VAL A 4 22.00 12.95 -13.02
CA VAL A 4 22.73 11.83 -12.39
C VAL A 4 22.82 11.97 -10.87
N LEU A 5 23.00 13.20 -10.34
CA LEU A 5 23.05 13.43 -8.90
C LEU A 5 21.67 13.19 -8.25
N LYS A 6 20.61 13.55 -8.93
CA LYS A 6 19.25 13.29 -8.45
C LYS A 6 18.93 11.78 -8.41
N GLU A 7 19.34 11.00 -9.42
CA GLU A 7 19.13 9.55 -9.46
C GLU A 7 19.89 8.85 -8.31
N ARG A 8 21.16 9.19 -8.10
CA ARG A 8 21.97 8.61 -7.02
C ARG A 8 21.35 8.89 -5.64
N GLU A 9 20.90 10.12 -5.43
CA GLU A 9 20.26 10.52 -4.18
C GLU A 9 18.96 9.72 -3.94
N ILE A 10 18.13 9.54 -4.95
CA ILE A 10 16.91 8.73 -4.84
C ILE A 10 17.22 7.26 -4.55
N ARG A 11 18.24 6.68 -5.19
CA ARG A 11 18.69 5.31 -4.89
C ARG A 11 19.12 5.18 -3.43
N ARG A 12 19.90 6.14 -2.91
CA ARG A 12 20.33 6.19 -1.51
C ARG A 12 19.13 6.24 -0.56
N GLN A 13 18.19 7.14 -0.82
CA GLN A 13 16.97 7.28 -0.01
C GLN A 13 16.13 6.00 -0.02
N ILE A 14 15.94 5.33 -1.16
CA ILE A 14 15.22 4.05 -1.23
C ILE A 14 15.92 2.99 -0.37
N ALA A 15 17.25 2.89 -0.41
CA ALA A 15 17.98 1.93 0.40
C ALA A 15 17.86 2.24 1.89
N GLU A 16 17.94 3.51 2.28
CA GLU A 16 17.77 3.97 3.67
C GLU A 16 16.37 3.69 4.19
N LEU A 17 15.33 4.05 3.44
CA LEU A 17 13.94 3.80 3.83
C LEU A 17 13.61 2.30 3.86
N SER A 18 14.21 1.48 2.98
CA SER A 18 14.06 0.01 3.04
C SER A 18 14.66 -0.56 4.32
N ARG A 19 15.83 -0.06 4.75
CA ARG A 19 16.46 -0.45 6.01
C ARG A 19 15.60 -0.02 7.20
N HIS A 20 15.14 1.22 7.20
CA HIS A 20 14.29 1.75 8.26
C HIS A 20 12.97 0.95 8.38
N ALA A 21 12.32 0.64 7.25
CA ALA A 21 11.12 -0.20 7.25
C ALA A 21 11.37 -1.60 7.81
N TYR A 22 12.55 -2.19 7.54
CA TYR A 22 12.96 -3.47 8.12
C TYR A 22 13.17 -3.36 9.64
N GLU A 23 13.89 -2.35 10.10
CA GLU A 23 14.16 -2.09 11.53
C GLU A 23 12.87 -1.86 12.32
N ARG A 24 11.90 -1.15 11.73
CA ARG A 24 10.57 -0.93 12.29
C ARG A 24 9.68 -2.16 12.24
N GLY A 25 10.08 -3.21 11.52
CA GLY A 25 9.30 -4.43 11.35
C GLY A 25 8.07 -4.26 10.45
N TYR A 26 8.10 -3.28 9.55
CA TYR A 26 7.07 -3.08 8.52
C TYR A 26 7.24 -4.03 7.33
N ILE A 27 8.45 -4.54 7.13
CA ILE A 27 8.79 -5.53 6.11
C ILE A 27 9.67 -6.63 6.68
N GLY A 28 9.56 -7.84 6.12
CA GLY A 28 10.49 -8.94 6.34
C GLY A 28 11.75 -8.82 5.46
N PRO A 29 12.66 -9.80 5.53
CA PRO A 29 13.89 -9.76 4.75
C PRO A 29 13.68 -9.69 3.24
N GLY A 30 12.69 -10.43 2.71
CA GLY A 30 12.38 -10.54 1.29
C GLY A 30 11.19 -9.71 0.83
N ASP A 31 10.39 -9.23 1.78
CA ASP A 31 9.09 -8.62 1.53
C ASP A 31 9.19 -7.13 1.24
N GLY A 32 8.07 -6.58 0.77
CA GLY A 32 7.91 -5.16 0.52
C GLY A 32 8.80 -4.64 -0.60
N ASN A 33 8.46 -3.50 -1.10
CA ASN A 33 9.19 -2.85 -2.17
C ASN A 33 8.91 -1.35 -2.21
N ILE A 34 9.90 -0.58 -2.61
CA ILE A 34 9.86 0.88 -2.68
C ILE A 34 10.31 1.32 -4.06
N SER A 35 9.62 2.28 -4.65
CA SER A 35 10.03 2.90 -5.90
C SER A 35 9.82 4.39 -5.93
N ALA A 36 10.55 5.08 -6.81
CA ALA A 36 10.37 6.51 -7.06
C ALA A 36 10.73 6.90 -8.50
N LYS A 37 10.04 7.91 -9.03
CA LYS A 37 10.38 8.52 -10.31
C LYS A 37 11.73 9.25 -10.22
N VAL A 38 12.63 8.97 -11.15
CA VAL A 38 13.91 9.67 -11.32
C VAL A 38 13.96 10.46 -12.62
N GLY A 39 12.92 10.36 -13.43
CA GLY A 39 12.75 11.05 -14.71
C GLY A 39 11.37 10.78 -15.29
N GLN A 40 11.14 11.23 -16.52
CA GLN A 40 9.83 11.13 -17.17
C GLN A 40 9.39 9.66 -17.37
N ASP A 41 10.30 8.79 -17.79
CA ASP A 41 10.07 7.34 -18.01
C ASP A 41 11.16 6.52 -17.31
N ARG A 42 11.58 6.93 -16.12
CA ARG A 42 12.61 6.25 -15.34
C ARG A 42 12.20 6.13 -13.90
N ILE A 43 12.18 4.90 -13.41
CA ILE A 43 11.79 4.55 -12.04
C ILE A 43 12.96 3.87 -11.35
N ALA A 44 13.37 4.39 -10.20
CA ALA A 44 14.24 3.67 -9.27
C ALA A 44 13.37 2.71 -8.45
N VAL A 45 13.79 1.44 -8.30
CA VAL A 45 12.99 0.43 -7.60
C VAL A 45 13.87 -0.59 -6.89
N THR A 46 13.42 -1.07 -5.76
CA THR A 46 14.08 -2.16 -5.01
C THR A 46 14.13 -3.46 -5.81
N PRO A 47 15.23 -4.22 -5.69
CA PRO A 47 15.38 -5.51 -6.35
C PRO A 47 14.53 -6.59 -5.67
N SER A 48 14.19 -7.63 -6.44
CA SER A 48 13.65 -8.89 -5.93
C SER A 48 14.74 -9.75 -5.30
N GLY A 49 14.40 -10.55 -4.30
CA GLY A 49 15.26 -11.59 -3.73
C GLY A 49 16.40 -11.09 -2.84
N LEU A 50 16.58 -9.79 -2.64
CA LEU A 50 17.59 -9.24 -1.73
C LEU A 50 16.97 -8.85 -0.38
N HIS A 51 17.78 -9.01 0.67
CA HIS A 51 17.42 -8.64 2.04
C HIS A 51 17.24 -7.11 2.17
N LYS A 52 16.02 -6.66 2.37
CA LYS A 52 15.64 -5.23 2.35
C LYS A 52 16.37 -4.39 3.40
N GLY A 53 16.65 -4.95 4.57
CA GLY A 53 17.42 -4.28 5.63
C GLY A 53 18.93 -4.14 5.35
N LYS A 54 19.44 -4.71 4.23
CA LYS A 54 20.86 -4.68 3.86
C LYS A 54 21.12 -4.02 2.50
N LEU A 55 20.11 -3.41 1.90
CA LEU A 55 20.24 -2.74 0.60
C LEU A 55 21.19 -1.54 0.69
N SER A 56 21.95 -1.37 -0.38
CA SER A 56 22.76 -0.18 -0.68
C SER A 56 22.21 0.56 -1.89
N GLU A 57 22.67 1.76 -2.16
CA GLU A 57 22.28 2.53 -3.35
C GLU A 57 22.62 1.80 -4.66
N HIS A 58 23.64 0.93 -4.65
CA HIS A 58 24.09 0.17 -5.82
C HIS A 58 23.16 -1.00 -6.18
N ASP A 59 22.36 -1.46 -5.20
CA ASP A 59 21.42 -2.55 -5.39
C ASP A 59 20.10 -2.07 -6.05
N ILE A 60 19.81 -0.77 -5.95
CA ILE A 60 18.57 -0.20 -6.47
C ILE A 60 18.61 -0.17 -8.00
N LEU A 61 17.60 -0.73 -8.63
CA LEU A 61 17.47 -0.80 -10.09
C LEU A 61 16.90 0.49 -10.67
N ILE A 62 17.24 0.76 -11.93
CA ILE A 62 16.48 1.71 -12.75
C ILE A 62 15.77 0.92 -13.84
N VAL A 63 14.48 1.19 -13.96
CA VAL A 63 13.60 0.58 -14.96
C VAL A 63 12.82 1.67 -15.70
N THR A 64 12.26 1.33 -16.86
CA THR A 64 11.25 2.16 -17.52
C THR A 64 9.93 2.11 -16.75
N LEU A 65 8.98 2.97 -17.08
CA LEU A 65 7.62 2.89 -16.51
C LEU A 65 6.94 1.54 -16.82
N SER A 66 7.24 0.90 -17.94
CA SER A 66 6.78 -0.46 -18.28
C SER A 66 7.58 -1.58 -17.60
N GLY A 67 8.58 -1.22 -16.81
CA GLY A 67 9.37 -2.17 -16.04
C GLY A 67 10.53 -2.83 -16.79
N GLU A 68 10.93 -2.33 -17.95
CA GLU A 68 12.13 -2.74 -18.63
C GLU A 68 13.37 -2.26 -17.87
N LYS A 69 14.34 -3.14 -17.65
CA LYS A 69 15.54 -2.78 -16.87
C LYS A 69 16.50 -1.92 -17.69
N LEU A 70 16.80 -0.73 -17.21
CA LEU A 70 17.79 0.20 -17.79
C LEU A 70 19.15 0.12 -17.11
N ALA A 71 19.20 -0.10 -15.78
CA ALA A 71 20.45 -0.17 -15.04
C ALA A 71 20.29 -0.96 -13.72
N GLY A 72 21.43 -1.40 -13.17
CA GLY A 72 21.50 -2.16 -11.91
C GLY A 72 21.58 -3.67 -12.12
N ARG A 73 21.86 -4.41 -11.04
CA ARG A 73 22.02 -5.88 -11.03
C ARG A 73 20.78 -6.57 -10.47
N GLY A 74 20.46 -7.75 -10.99
CA GLY A 74 19.31 -8.53 -10.51
C GLY A 74 18.01 -8.28 -11.27
N LYS A 75 16.90 -8.70 -10.69
CA LYS A 75 15.54 -8.56 -11.22
C LYS A 75 14.79 -7.51 -10.41
N LYS A 76 13.90 -6.74 -11.06
CA LYS A 76 12.96 -5.86 -10.36
C LYS A 76 12.01 -6.68 -9.49
N THR A 77 11.37 -6.03 -8.51
CA THR A 77 10.32 -6.68 -7.72
C THR A 77 9.26 -7.32 -8.61
N SER A 78 8.78 -8.51 -8.23
CA SER A 78 7.69 -9.22 -8.91
C SER A 78 6.36 -8.46 -8.86
N GLU A 79 6.24 -7.51 -7.92
CA GLU A 79 5.04 -6.70 -7.71
C GLU A 79 5.11 -5.32 -8.38
N PHE A 80 6.06 -5.13 -9.32
CA PHE A 80 6.23 -3.84 -10.00
C PHE A 80 4.97 -3.35 -10.70
N MET A 81 4.08 -4.25 -11.13
CA MET A 81 2.81 -3.89 -11.78
C MET A 81 1.90 -3.02 -10.89
N MET A 82 1.97 -3.15 -9.56
CA MET A 82 1.26 -2.23 -8.65
C MET A 82 1.82 -0.81 -8.73
N HIS A 83 3.16 -0.70 -8.76
CA HIS A 83 3.85 0.59 -8.85
C HIS A 83 3.58 1.26 -10.20
N GLU A 84 3.68 0.48 -11.28
CA GLU A 84 3.36 0.94 -12.64
C GLU A 84 1.94 1.50 -12.71
N LEU A 85 0.96 0.76 -12.17
CA LEU A 85 -0.43 1.22 -12.11
C LEU A 85 -0.55 2.57 -11.40
N CYS A 86 0.07 2.70 -10.21
CA CYS A 86 0.04 3.94 -9.44
C CYS A 86 0.57 5.12 -10.24
N TYR A 87 1.71 4.95 -10.93
CA TYR A 87 2.31 6.01 -11.72
C TYR A 87 1.52 6.38 -12.97
N ARG A 88 0.81 5.41 -13.58
CA ARG A 88 -0.04 5.64 -14.75
C ARG A 88 -1.34 6.34 -14.40
N GLU A 89 -1.99 5.90 -13.33
CA GLU A 89 -3.29 6.43 -12.91
C GLU A 89 -3.18 7.76 -12.13
N ARG A 90 -1.99 8.04 -11.55
CA ARG A 90 -1.71 9.19 -10.68
C ARG A 90 -0.44 9.91 -11.13
N PRO A 91 -0.54 10.86 -12.08
CA PRO A 91 0.62 11.64 -12.55
C PRO A 91 1.31 12.45 -11.45
N ASP A 92 0.57 12.82 -10.39
CA ASP A 92 1.04 13.54 -9.20
C ASP A 92 1.90 12.67 -8.27
N VAL A 93 1.81 11.34 -8.39
CA VAL A 93 2.59 10.41 -7.58
C VAL A 93 4.03 10.33 -8.09
N GLY A 94 4.98 10.61 -7.20
CA GLY A 94 6.42 10.52 -7.44
C GLY A 94 7.06 9.31 -6.77
N ALA A 95 6.42 8.69 -5.76
CA ALA A 95 6.93 7.54 -5.04
C ALA A 95 5.81 6.61 -4.55
N VAL A 96 6.14 5.33 -4.45
CA VAL A 96 5.24 4.26 -4.00
C VAL A 96 5.99 3.38 -3.01
N VAL A 97 5.36 3.10 -1.86
CA VAL A 97 5.87 2.19 -0.83
C VAL A 97 4.85 1.08 -0.62
N HIS A 98 5.29 -0.16 -0.80
CA HIS A 98 4.55 -1.36 -0.41
C HIS A 98 5.27 -2.05 0.73
N ALA A 99 4.52 -2.40 1.77
CA ALA A 99 5.03 -3.02 3.00
C ALA A 99 3.97 -3.94 3.63
N HIS A 100 4.38 -4.72 4.63
CA HIS A 100 3.51 -5.65 5.38
C HIS A 100 3.41 -5.24 6.86
N PRO A 101 2.88 -4.04 7.16
CA PRO A 101 2.78 -3.54 8.53
C PRO A 101 1.85 -4.44 9.34
N LYS A 102 2.30 -4.80 10.54
CA LYS A 102 1.69 -5.91 11.33
C LYS A 102 0.27 -5.61 11.77
N TYR A 103 0.03 -4.43 12.35
CA TYR A 103 -1.28 -4.07 12.88
C TYR A 103 -2.30 -3.79 11.78
N ALA A 104 -1.90 -3.07 10.74
CA ALA A 104 -2.77 -2.80 9.60
C ALA A 104 -3.18 -4.11 8.90
N THR A 105 -2.22 -5.02 8.69
CA THR A 105 -2.49 -6.33 8.10
C THR A 105 -3.36 -7.18 9.01
N ALA A 106 -3.10 -7.22 10.32
CA ALA A 106 -3.89 -7.98 11.28
C ALA A 106 -5.35 -7.50 11.37
N LEU A 107 -5.57 -6.19 11.38
CA LEU A 107 -6.92 -5.63 11.37
C LEU A 107 -7.67 -5.98 10.08
N ALA A 108 -7.00 -5.91 8.94
CA ALA A 108 -7.60 -6.33 7.66
C ALA A 108 -7.96 -7.83 7.65
N LEU A 109 -7.10 -8.70 8.20
CA LEU A 109 -7.39 -10.13 8.39
C LEU A 109 -8.60 -10.38 9.28
N ALA A 110 -8.77 -9.55 10.33
CA ALA A 110 -9.92 -9.59 11.24
C ALA A 110 -11.18 -8.92 10.67
N GLY A 111 -11.15 -8.42 9.42
CA GLY A 111 -12.29 -7.73 8.80
C GLY A 111 -12.56 -6.33 9.39
N VAL A 112 -11.59 -5.75 10.10
CA VAL A 112 -11.72 -4.41 10.68
C VAL A 112 -11.28 -3.37 9.65
N SER A 113 -12.20 -2.50 9.25
CA SER A 113 -11.91 -1.41 8.31
C SER A 113 -11.19 -0.27 9.01
N LEU A 114 -10.12 0.21 8.39
CA LEU A 114 -9.42 1.45 8.75
C LEU A 114 -9.94 2.68 7.97
N ALA A 115 -10.96 2.50 7.13
CA ALA A 115 -11.54 3.60 6.36
C ALA A 115 -12.30 4.62 7.21
N GLN A 116 -12.71 4.21 8.41
CA GLN A 116 -13.43 5.10 9.35
C GLN A 116 -12.48 6.16 9.93
N CYS A 117 -12.95 7.40 9.96
CA CYS A 117 -12.25 8.49 10.61
C CYS A 117 -12.36 8.32 12.15
N ILE A 118 -11.38 7.67 12.74
CA ILE A 118 -11.30 7.42 14.18
C ILE A 118 -10.30 8.39 14.83
N LEU A 119 -9.20 8.68 14.15
CA LEU A 119 -8.12 9.55 14.62
C LEU A 119 -8.04 10.81 13.78
N SER A 120 -7.97 11.96 14.42
CA SER A 120 -7.92 13.28 13.76
C SER A 120 -6.71 13.39 12.82
N GLU A 121 -5.54 12.97 13.26
CA GLU A 121 -4.29 13.06 12.50
C GLU A 121 -4.35 12.22 11.21
N SER A 122 -4.86 11.02 11.27
CA SER A 122 -5.01 10.18 10.07
C SER A 122 -6.06 10.73 9.11
N CYS A 123 -7.15 11.30 9.62
CA CYS A 123 -8.13 12.00 8.81
C CYS A 123 -7.53 13.19 8.04
N ILE A 124 -6.69 14.00 8.71
CA ILE A 124 -6.03 15.16 8.10
C ILE A 124 -4.98 14.72 7.08
N THR A 125 -4.15 13.74 7.42
CA THR A 125 -2.94 13.41 6.63
C THR A 125 -3.19 12.40 5.51
N LEU A 126 -4.05 11.41 5.75
CA LEU A 126 -4.34 10.33 4.80
C LEU A 126 -5.70 10.48 4.12
N GLY A 127 -6.66 11.11 4.79
CA GLY A 127 -8.06 10.99 4.44
C GLY A 127 -8.59 9.60 4.81
N ALA A 128 -9.00 8.81 3.83
CA ALA A 128 -9.45 7.44 4.05
C ALA A 128 -8.35 6.42 3.76
N ILE A 129 -8.22 5.43 4.64
CA ILE A 129 -7.40 4.23 4.42
C ILE A 129 -8.34 3.16 3.85
N VAL A 130 -8.28 2.93 2.54
CA VAL A 130 -9.21 2.03 1.85
C VAL A 130 -8.65 0.61 1.82
N THR A 131 -9.46 -0.40 2.16
CA THR A 131 -9.08 -1.80 2.00
C THR A 131 -9.54 -2.30 0.64
N ALA A 132 -8.58 -2.69 -0.20
CA ALA A 132 -8.84 -3.35 -1.48
C ALA A 132 -9.33 -4.79 -1.26
N PRO A 133 -10.21 -5.33 -2.10
CA PRO A 133 -10.53 -6.75 -2.11
C PRO A 133 -9.28 -7.62 -2.25
N TYR A 134 -9.39 -8.88 -1.85
CA TYR A 134 -8.29 -9.84 -2.05
C TYR A 134 -7.97 -10.00 -3.54
N ALA A 135 -6.70 -10.02 -3.85
CA ALA A 135 -6.17 -10.36 -5.16
C ALA A 135 -4.89 -11.19 -4.96
N THR A 136 -4.68 -12.18 -5.82
CA THR A 136 -3.50 -13.05 -5.75
C THR A 136 -2.23 -12.25 -6.06
N PRO A 137 -1.27 -12.16 -5.13
CA PRO A 137 -0.03 -11.42 -5.35
C PRO A 137 0.70 -11.85 -6.62
N THR A 138 1.39 -10.92 -7.26
CA THR A 138 2.18 -11.14 -8.50
C THR A 138 1.36 -11.49 -9.74
N THR A 139 0.03 -11.39 -9.72
CA THR A 139 -0.87 -11.60 -10.85
C THR A 139 -1.51 -10.29 -11.30
N ASP A 140 -2.15 -10.30 -12.49
CA ASP A 140 -2.91 -9.17 -13.03
C ASP A 140 -4.19 -8.85 -12.22
N GLU A 141 -4.61 -9.72 -11.31
CA GLU A 141 -5.71 -9.45 -10.40
C GLU A 141 -5.42 -8.20 -9.54
N VAL A 142 -4.15 -8.05 -9.09
CA VAL A 142 -3.75 -6.94 -8.21
C VAL A 142 -3.97 -5.58 -8.87
N PRO A 143 -3.39 -5.25 -10.04
CA PRO A 143 -3.65 -3.97 -10.68
C PRO A 143 -5.14 -3.78 -11.06
N ASN A 144 -5.86 -4.82 -11.44
CA ASN A 144 -7.28 -4.73 -11.77
C ASN A 144 -8.13 -4.33 -10.55
N THR A 145 -7.84 -4.93 -9.39
CA THR A 145 -8.51 -4.61 -8.11
C THR A 145 -8.16 -3.21 -7.62
N LEU A 146 -6.91 -2.77 -7.82
CA LEU A 146 -6.43 -1.48 -7.35
C LEU A 146 -6.85 -0.29 -8.23
N ARG A 147 -7.06 -0.50 -9.52
CA ARG A 147 -7.36 0.58 -10.49
C ARG A 147 -8.46 1.54 -10.07
N PRO A 148 -9.64 1.10 -9.60
CA PRO A 148 -10.67 2.02 -9.14
C PRO A 148 -10.31 2.75 -7.84
N ILE A 149 -9.41 2.19 -7.02
CA ILE A 149 -9.06 2.68 -5.69
C ILE A 149 -7.92 3.71 -5.72
N VAL A 150 -6.89 3.44 -6.54
CA VAL A 150 -5.66 4.26 -6.61
C VAL A 150 -5.94 5.74 -6.86
N ARG A 151 -6.99 6.04 -7.63
CA ARG A 151 -7.37 7.44 -7.95
C ARG A 151 -7.94 8.20 -6.75
N CYS A 152 -8.41 7.49 -5.73
CA CYS A 152 -9.25 8.03 -4.66
C CYS A 152 -8.56 8.10 -3.31
N THR A 153 -7.40 7.47 -3.14
CA THR A 153 -6.68 7.47 -1.87
C THR A 153 -5.17 7.38 -2.06
N ASN A 154 -4.44 7.82 -1.04
CA ASN A 154 -2.98 7.69 -0.96
C ASN A 154 -2.55 6.55 -0.02
N ALA A 155 -3.50 5.86 0.64
CA ALA A 155 -3.24 4.78 1.58
C ALA A 155 -4.23 3.63 1.36
N ILE A 156 -3.73 2.49 0.91
CA ILE A 156 -4.52 1.31 0.55
C ILE A 156 -4.02 0.13 1.37
N ILE A 157 -4.93 -0.58 2.02
CA ILE A 157 -4.66 -1.90 2.58
C ILE A 157 -4.98 -2.94 1.51
N LEU A 158 -4.01 -3.78 1.22
CA LEU A 158 -4.18 -4.96 0.38
C LEU A 158 -4.67 -6.09 1.26
N ASN A 159 -5.93 -6.49 1.12
CA ASN A 159 -6.53 -7.50 1.98
C ASN A 159 -5.69 -8.79 1.98
N ARG A 160 -5.37 -9.30 3.17
CA ARG A 160 -4.54 -10.49 3.42
C ARG A 160 -3.10 -10.40 2.89
N HIS A 161 -2.58 -9.18 2.64
CA HIS A 161 -1.26 -9.02 2.05
C HIS A 161 -0.45 -7.94 2.79
N GLY A 162 -0.86 -6.68 2.73
CA GLY A 162 -0.10 -5.59 3.32
C GLY A 162 -0.72 -4.23 3.05
N ALA A 163 0.13 -3.22 2.90
CA ALA A 163 -0.27 -1.84 2.61
C ALA A 163 0.49 -1.28 1.40
N LEU A 164 -0.16 -0.37 0.69
CA LEU A 164 0.39 0.39 -0.43
C LEU A 164 0.15 1.87 -0.15
N THR A 165 1.22 2.67 -0.10
CA THR A 165 1.14 4.10 0.13
C THR A 165 1.81 4.89 -0.98
N LEU A 166 1.20 6.02 -1.33
CA LEU A 166 1.57 6.86 -2.45
C LEU A 166 1.99 8.24 -1.94
N GLY A 167 2.99 8.85 -2.58
CA GLY A 167 3.43 10.21 -2.24
C GLY A 167 4.03 10.92 -3.45
N ARG A 168 4.11 12.25 -3.38
CA ARG A 168 4.85 13.08 -4.36
C ARG A 168 6.35 12.87 -4.21
N THR A 169 6.79 12.53 -2.99
CA THR A 169 8.17 12.23 -2.64
C THR A 169 8.27 10.89 -1.92
N LEU A 170 9.47 10.32 -1.85
CA LEU A 170 9.75 9.10 -1.08
C LEU A 170 9.38 9.27 0.39
N GLN A 171 9.76 10.38 1.00
CA GLN A 171 9.46 10.67 2.40
C GLN A 171 7.94 10.72 2.63
N GLU A 172 7.20 11.46 1.80
CA GLU A 172 5.73 11.54 1.92
C GLU A 172 5.05 10.17 1.80
N ALA A 173 5.50 9.31 0.88
CA ALA A 173 4.95 7.96 0.75
C ALA A 173 5.27 7.09 1.98
N TYR A 174 6.48 7.22 2.52
CA TYR A 174 6.92 6.47 3.70
C TYR A 174 6.23 6.96 4.98
N ASP A 175 6.13 8.28 5.20
CA ASP A 175 5.41 8.86 6.34
C ASP A 175 3.95 8.39 6.38
N ARG A 176 3.31 8.28 5.22
CA ARG A 176 1.96 7.70 5.11
C ARG A 176 1.89 6.26 5.56
N LEU A 177 2.91 5.45 5.26
CA LEU A 177 2.98 4.07 5.76
C LEU A 177 3.09 4.05 7.29
N GLU A 178 3.91 4.91 7.88
CA GLU A 178 4.05 5.01 9.33
C GLU A 178 2.73 5.44 9.98
N ILE A 179 2.01 6.41 9.40
CA ILE A 179 0.71 6.86 9.89
C ILE A 179 -0.35 5.74 9.78
N VAL A 180 -0.34 4.96 8.68
CA VAL A 180 -1.23 3.79 8.53
C VAL A 180 -1.01 2.80 9.66
N GLU A 181 0.23 2.40 9.91
CA GLU A 181 0.53 1.40 10.96
C GLU A 181 0.29 1.95 12.36
N HIS A 182 0.63 3.22 12.61
CA HIS A 182 0.35 3.89 13.89
C HIS A 182 -1.16 3.93 14.18
N SER A 183 -1.96 4.33 13.19
CA SER A 183 -3.42 4.34 13.29
C SER A 183 -4.01 2.96 13.54
N ALA A 184 -3.45 1.95 12.86
CA ALA A 184 -3.84 0.56 13.04
C ALA A 184 -3.50 0.05 14.44
N HIS A 185 -2.32 0.37 14.95
CA HIS A 185 -1.88 0.00 16.30
C HIS A 185 -2.79 0.62 17.37
N ILE A 186 -3.09 1.92 17.27
CA ILE A 186 -4.01 2.59 18.20
C ILE A 186 -5.41 1.97 18.11
N THR A 187 -5.91 1.72 16.90
CA THR A 187 -7.22 1.09 16.69
C THR A 187 -7.27 -0.30 17.32
N HIS A 188 -6.22 -1.09 17.16
CA HIS A 188 -6.10 -2.40 17.82
C HIS A 188 -6.12 -2.26 19.34
N ALA A 189 -5.28 -1.39 19.91
CA ALA A 189 -5.22 -1.16 21.36
C ALA A 189 -6.57 -0.68 21.91
N ALA A 190 -7.22 0.28 21.25
CA ALA A 190 -8.53 0.78 21.66
C ALA A 190 -9.60 -0.33 21.66
N ARG A 191 -9.63 -1.19 20.64
CA ARG A 191 -10.58 -2.30 20.52
C ARG A 191 -10.37 -3.39 21.57
N THR A 192 -9.18 -3.54 22.15
CA THR A 192 -8.95 -4.45 23.28
C THR A 192 -9.51 -3.89 24.60
N ILE A 193 -9.70 -2.56 24.68
CA ILE A 193 -10.26 -1.88 25.86
C ILE A 193 -11.79 -1.82 25.77
N GLY A 194 -12.34 -1.58 24.56
CA GLY A 194 -13.78 -1.46 24.37
C GLY A 194 -14.19 -1.15 22.93
N PRO A 195 -15.47 -0.86 22.69
CA PRO A 195 -15.96 -0.50 21.37
C PRO A 195 -15.38 0.84 20.91
N VAL A 196 -15.02 0.91 19.62
CA VAL A 196 -14.49 2.12 18.97
C VAL A 196 -15.54 2.69 18.05
N ALA A 197 -15.89 3.97 18.24
CA ALA A 197 -16.80 4.71 17.38
C ALA A 197 -16.02 5.65 16.44
N PRO A 198 -16.48 5.84 15.20
CA PRO A 198 -15.92 6.86 14.30
C PRO A 198 -16.30 8.26 14.79
N LEU A 199 -15.51 9.25 14.36
CA LEU A 199 -15.84 10.65 14.55
C LEU A 199 -17.17 10.99 13.85
N PRO A 200 -18.00 11.88 14.45
CA PRO A 200 -19.19 12.39 13.79
C PRO A 200 -18.87 13.10 12.48
N GLU A 201 -19.74 12.99 11.48
CA GLU A 201 -19.53 13.59 10.15
C GLU A 201 -19.19 15.09 10.17
N PRO A 202 -19.83 15.95 11.01
CA PRO A 202 -19.45 17.35 11.09
C PRO A 202 -18.00 17.58 11.53
N GLU A 203 -17.48 16.72 12.41
CA GLU A 203 -16.08 16.80 12.86
C GLU A 203 -15.13 16.33 11.76
N VAL A 204 -15.46 15.27 11.03
CA VAL A 204 -14.69 14.81 9.87
C VAL A 204 -14.58 15.92 8.82
N LYS A 205 -15.66 16.65 8.54
CA LYS A 205 -15.67 17.77 7.61
C LYS A 205 -14.72 18.89 8.04
N LYS A 206 -14.72 19.26 9.33
CA LYS A 206 -13.76 20.24 9.87
C LYS A 206 -12.31 19.80 9.66
N LEU A 207 -12.00 18.52 9.90
CA LEU A 207 -10.65 17.99 9.67
C LEU A 207 -10.24 18.01 8.19
N GLN A 208 -11.16 17.75 7.28
CA GLN A 208 -10.93 17.89 5.84
C GLN A 208 -10.70 19.37 5.43
N ASP A 209 -11.42 20.32 6.06
CA ASP A 209 -11.20 21.75 5.83
C ASP A 209 -9.81 22.16 6.34
N ILE A 210 -9.37 21.66 7.48
CA ILE A 210 -8.02 21.86 8.02
C ILE A 210 -6.98 21.29 7.06
N ALA A 211 -7.14 20.04 6.58
CA ALA A 211 -6.24 19.44 5.62
C ALA A 211 -6.07 20.31 4.36
N ARG A 212 -7.17 20.85 3.83
CA ARG A 212 -7.15 21.76 2.69
C ARG A 212 -6.42 23.07 3.01
N ALA A 213 -6.67 23.66 4.18
CA ALA A 213 -6.01 24.89 4.62
C ALA A 213 -4.48 24.72 4.76
N PHE A 214 -4.02 23.55 5.18
CA PHE A 214 -2.60 23.20 5.24
C PHE A 214 -2.01 22.76 3.90
N GLY A 215 -2.79 22.75 2.82
CA GLY A 215 -2.33 22.31 1.51
C GLY A 215 -1.98 20.82 1.47
N ILE A 216 -2.55 20.00 2.37
CA ILE A 216 -2.36 18.56 2.38
C ILE A 216 -3.23 17.99 1.26
N PRO A 217 -2.63 17.39 0.21
CA PRO A 217 -3.40 16.89 -0.92
C PRO A 217 -4.24 15.70 -0.48
N GLN A 218 -5.55 15.82 -0.66
CA GLN A 218 -6.49 14.72 -0.52
C GLN A 218 -7.06 14.41 -1.91
N PRO A 219 -7.10 13.14 -2.32
CA PRO A 219 -7.77 12.79 -3.57
C PRO A 219 -9.23 13.22 -3.53
N PRO A 220 -9.76 13.82 -4.62
CA PRO A 220 -11.07 14.46 -4.62
C PRO A 220 -12.25 13.48 -4.37
N GLU A 221 -12.06 12.20 -4.58
CA GLU A 221 -13.12 11.19 -4.51
C GLU A 221 -12.99 10.24 -3.29
N THR A 222 -12.14 10.58 -2.31
CA THR A 222 -11.87 9.70 -1.16
C THR A 222 -13.15 9.25 -0.43
N CYS A 223 -14.11 10.15 -0.24
CA CYS A 223 -15.36 9.83 0.44
C CYS A 223 -16.31 8.95 -0.38
N ALA A 224 -16.26 8.99 -1.71
CA ALA A 224 -17.16 8.20 -2.56
C ALA A 224 -16.86 6.70 -2.52
N ILE A 225 -15.61 6.32 -2.24
CA ILE A 225 -15.16 4.92 -2.25
C ILE A 225 -15.03 4.34 -0.85
N CYS A 226 -14.77 5.16 0.18
CA CYS A 226 -14.50 4.64 1.51
C CYS A 226 -15.74 4.03 2.19
N ASN A 227 -16.95 4.41 1.77
CA ASN A 227 -18.26 3.94 2.31
C ASN A 227 -18.31 3.87 3.85
N ALA A 228 -17.39 4.54 4.53
CA ALA A 228 -17.21 4.44 5.96
C ALA A 228 -18.10 5.41 6.74
N CYS A 229 -18.62 6.44 6.06
CA CYS A 229 -19.50 7.43 6.65
C CYS A 229 -20.97 7.02 6.45
N PRO A 230 -21.87 7.26 7.43
CA PRO A 230 -23.28 6.89 7.36
C PRO A 230 -24.05 7.43 6.16
N ASN A 231 -23.55 8.49 5.53
CA ASN A 231 -24.15 9.15 4.37
C ASN A 231 -23.37 8.93 3.06
N GLY A 232 -22.37 8.04 3.04
CA GLY A 232 -21.69 7.64 1.82
C GLY A 232 -22.68 6.96 0.86
N ARG A 233 -22.78 7.43 -0.39
CA ARG A 233 -23.69 6.89 -1.41
C ARG A 233 -23.22 5.53 -1.99
N GLY A 234 -22.44 4.78 -1.26
CA GLY A 234 -22.00 3.45 -1.63
C GLY A 234 -22.43 2.46 -0.57
N GLY A 235 -23.15 1.43 -0.94
CA GLY A 235 -23.43 0.30 -0.08
C GLY A 235 -22.13 -0.34 0.43
N PRO A 236 -22.18 -1.18 1.46
CA PRO A 236 -20.99 -1.85 1.97
C PRO A 236 -20.28 -2.52 0.79
N VAL A 237 -19.02 -2.18 0.55
CA VAL A 237 -18.14 -3.07 -0.20
C VAL A 237 -18.17 -4.35 0.61
N ALA A 238 -18.92 -5.34 0.15
CA ALA A 238 -18.96 -6.63 0.77
C ALA A 238 -17.50 -7.10 0.82
N LEU A 239 -16.92 -7.04 2.01
CA LEU A 239 -15.72 -7.81 2.27
C LEU A 239 -16.18 -9.25 2.05
N GLY A 240 -15.87 -9.82 0.90
CA GLY A 240 -16.16 -11.21 0.56
C GLY A 240 -15.42 -12.12 1.55
N GLY A 241 -16.07 -12.41 2.65
CA GLY A 241 -15.60 -13.19 3.77
C GLY A 241 -16.77 -13.59 4.64
N GLY A 242 -17.76 -14.25 4.02
CA GLY A 242 -18.54 -15.23 4.74
C GLY A 242 -17.60 -16.37 5.18
N PRO A 243 -17.93 -17.13 6.24
CA PRO A 243 -17.20 -18.33 6.58
C PRO A 243 -17.09 -19.20 5.33
N PRO A 244 -15.96 -19.91 5.09
CA PRO A 244 -15.81 -20.75 3.92
C PRO A 244 -17.00 -21.70 3.85
N GLY A 245 -17.89 -21.46 2.89
CA GLY A 245 -18.95 -22.40 2.57
C GLY A 245 -18.25 -23.71 2.15
N THR A 246 -18.63 -24.80 2.80
CA THR A 246 -18.23 -26.15 2.46
C THR A 246 -18.85 -26.52 1.10
N ALA A 247 -18.22 -26.09 0.03
CA ALA A 247 -18.39 -26.65 -1.30
C ALA A 247 -16.99 -26.70 -1.90
N GLY A 248 -16.39 -27.88 -1.84
CA GLY A 248 -15.14 -28.16 -2.54
C GLY A 248 -15.41 -28.06 -4.05
N ASP A 249 -14.98 -26.96 -4.64
CA ASP A 249 -14.94 -26.84 -6.09
C ASP A 249 -13.88 -27.82 -6.60
N ALA A 250 -14.27 -28.65 -7.59
CA ALA A 250 -13.39 -29.63 -8.24
C ALA A 250 -12.10 -29.01 -8.80
N GLU A 251 -12.06 -27.71 -8.96
CA GLU A 251 -10.91 -26.92 -9.39
C GLU A 251 -9.91 -26.68 -8.23
N THR A 252 -10.42 -26.46 -7.02
CA THR A 252 -9.58 -26.33 -5.81
C THR A 252 -8.91 -27.66 -5.48
N GLU A 253 -9.58 -28.80 -5.63
CA GLU A 253 -8.99 -30.13 -5.42
C GLU A 253 -7.87 -30.43 -6.44
N LYS A 254 -8.03 -30.01 -7.70
CA LYS A 254 -7.00 -30.16 -8.73
C LYS A 254 -5.76 -29.32 -8.43
N ILE A 255 -5.94 -28.08 -7.93
CA ILE A 255 -4.84 -27.20 -7.55
C ILE A 255 -4.07 -27.78 -6.34
N VAL A 256 -4.79 -28.27 -5.34
CA VAL A 256 -4.18 -28.90 -4.16
C VAL A 256 -3.42 -30.17 -4.54
N ALA A 257 -3.96 -31.02 -5.41
CA ALA A 257 -3.28 -32.21 -5.89
C ALA A 257 -1.99 -31.88 -6.65
N ALA A 258 -2.00 -30.87 -7.53
CA ALA A 258 -0.83 -30.44 -8.29
C ALA A 258 0.26 -29.81 -7.41
N VAL A 259 -0.12 -29.13 -6.32
CA VAL A 259 0.83 -28.59 -5.34
C VAL A 259 1.47 -29.70 -4.50
N LEU A 260 0.69 -30.67 -4.07
CA LEU A 260 1.20 -31.82 -3.29
C LEU A 260 2.15 -32.69 -4.11
N GLU A 261 1.89 -32.91 -5.39
CA GLU A 261 2.77 -33.66 -6.30
C GLU A 261 4.13 -32.97 -6.51
N ARG A 262 4.15 -31.63 -6.54
CA ARG A 262 5.38 -30.83 -6.62
C ARG A 262 6.20 -30.77 -5.34
N LEU A 263 5.59 -31.03 -4.19
CA LEU A 263 6.29 -31.06 -2.89
C LEU A 263 6.88 -32.43 -2.56
N GLN A 264 6.52 -33.48 -3.32
CA GLN A 264 7.02 -34.84 -3.15
C GLN A 264 8.09 -35.26 -4.18
N SER A 265 8.35 -34.40 -5.17
CA SER A 265 9.43 -34.50 -6.16
C SER A 265 10.62 -33.59 -5.82
#